data_3749ccd0c0a83ec2c044939f10243280
#
_entry.id   3749ccd0c0a83ec2c044939f10243280
#
_cell.length_a   1.000
_cell.length_b   1.000
_cell.length_c   1.000
_cell.angle_alpha   90.00
_cell.angle_beta   90.00
_cell.angle_gamma   90.00
#
_symmetry.space_group_name_H-M   'P 1'
#
loop_
_entity.id
_entity.type
_entity.pdbx_description
1 polymer ?
#
loop_
_entity_poly.entity_id
_entity_poly.type
_entity_poly.pdbx_seq_one_letter_code
_entity_poly.pdbx_strand_id
1 'polypeptide(L)'
;MKKVRSEIDTPLDVHVHNDIGFALANAFSACDAGVDQIHTTIDGIGERTGIPSLAEVAVALTYLFKSPNDFRLDMLADLSRLIEQYTAIAPYDSKPIVGSSAYKHKAGTHLAAILNNPAAYEPIPPRVVGNRRKIVFGELAGKTGAGYLMSLLGIEKDAEIAKNVAAGLKNLRKGEVIEIPLEDRLERKIIKDEKKE
;
A
#
# COMPACT_ATOMS: atom_id res chain seq x y z
N MET A 1 10.42 -9.80 28.41
CA MET A 1 11.59 -10.15 27.59
C MET A 1 12.91 -9.72 28.25
N LYS A 2 13.11 -8.44 28.64
CA LYS A 2 14.39 -7.98 29.26
C LYS A 2 14.89 -8.88 30.38
N LYS A 3 13.99 -9.25 31.34
CA LYS A 3 14.35 -10.18 32.43
C LYS A 3 14.77 -11.55 31.93
N VAL A 4 14.09 -12.10 30.91
CA VAL A 4 14.47 -13.39 30.32
C VAL A 4 15.85 -13.27 29.68
N ARG A 5 16.08 -12.22 28.86
CA ARG A 5 17.36 -11.99 28.21
C ARG A 5 18.53 -11.86 29.19
N SER A 6 18.30 -11.27 30.37
CA SER A 6 19.34 -11.12 31.37
C SER A 6 19.74 -12.42 32.09
N GLU A 7 18.94 -13.47 31.96
CA GLU A 7 19.16 -14.75 32.65
C GLU A 7 19.65 -15.85 31.73
N ILE A 8 19.58 -15.68 30.40
CA ILE A 8 19.97 -16.71 29.43
C ILE A 8 20.73 -16.12 28.25
N ASP A 9 21.76 -16.87 27.77
CA ASP A 9 22.57 -16.47 26.60
C ASP A 9 22.12 -17.18 25.31
N THR A 10 21.21 -18.11 25.38
CA THR A 10 20.64 -18.80 24.22
C THR A 10 19.88 -17.81 23.34
N PRO A 11 19.94 -17.93 22.00
CA PRO A 11 19.10 -17.14 21.10
C PRO A 11 17.62 -17.23 21.46
N LEU A 12 16.95 -16.09 21.44
CA LEU A 12 15.54 -15.95 21.78
C LEU A 12 14.70 -15.60 20.55
N ASP A 13 13.67 -16.38 20.33
CA ASP A 13 12.66 -16.09 19.33
C ASP A 13 11.39 -15.50 19.97
N VAL A 14 10.74 -14.59 19.28
CA VAL A 14 9.44 -14.09 19.68
C VAL A 14 8.34 -14.58 18.74
N HIS A 15 7.31 -15.20 19.34
CA HIS A 15 6.09 -15.58 18.68
C HIS A 15 4.90 -14.92 19.37
N VAL A 16 4.25 -13.98 18.69
CA VAL A 16 3.16 -13.17 19.25
C VAL A 16 1.96 -13.15 18.32
N HIS A 17 0.78 -13.34 18.88
CA HIS A 17 -0.47 -13.28 18.13
C HIS A 17 -1.06 -11.87 18.08
N ASN A 18 -1.94 -11.64 17.11
CA ASN A 18 -2.48 -10.32 16.77
C ASN A 18 -3.93 -10.11 17.27
N ASP A 19 -4.30 -10.75 18.37
CA ASP A 19 -5.69 -10.79 18.86
C ASP A 19 -6.34 -9.41 19.05
N ILE A 20 -5.54 -8.41 19.39
CA ILE A 20 -6.00 -7.01 19.53
C ILE A 20 -5.22 -6.02 18.66
N GLY A 21 -4.50 -6.50 17.63
CA GLY A 21 -3.81 -5.66 16.67
C GLY A 21 -2.40 -5.22 17.06
N PHE A 22 -1.79 -5.75 18.12
CA PHE A 22 -0.48 -5.30 18.62
C PHE A 22 0.67 -6.25 18.31
N ALA A 23 0.48 -7.28 17.50
CA ALA A 23 1.52 -8.25 17.23
C ALA A 23 2.82 -7.62 16.72
N LEU A 24 2.71 -6.71 15.73
CA LEU A 24 3.87 -6.02 15.15
C LEU A 24 4.61 -5.17 16.19
N ALA A 25 3.88 -4.37 16.98
CA ALA A 25 4.47 -3.53 18.02
C ALA A 25 5.12 -4.36 19.13
N ASN A 26 4.48 -5.46 19.54
CA ASN A 26 5.01 -6.37 20.54
C ASN A 26 6.28 -7.07 20.04
N ALA A 27 6.33 -7.47 18.77
CA ALA A 27 7.50 -8.09 18.15
C ALA A 27 8.70 -7.13 18.17
N PHE A 28 8.54 -5.87 17.77
CA PHE A 28 9.63 -4.89 17.82
C PHE A 28 10.02 -4.52 19.25
N SER A 29 9.06 -4.42 20.17
CA SER A 29 9.38 -4.23 21.59
C SER A 29 10.16 -5.40 22.18
N ALA A 30 9.96 -6.61 21.68
CA ALA A 30 10.75 -7.78 22.06
C ALA A 30 12.18 -7.68 21.49
N CYS A 31 12.37 -7.21 20.25
CA CYS A 31 13.69 -6.93 19.69
C CYS A 31 14.47 -5.91 20.51
N ASP A 32 13.83 -4.81 20.90
CA ASP A 32 14.42 -3.81 21.81
C ASP A 32 14.80 -4.39 23.18
N ALA A 33 14.17 -5.50 23.56
CA ALA A 33 14.47 -6.24 24.78
C ALA A 33 15.52 -7.34 24.59
N GLY A 34 16.13 -7.45 23.39
CA GLY A 34 17.23 -8.39 23.10
C GLY A 34 16.77 -9.73 22.53
N VAL A 35 15.62 -9.79 21.86
CA VAL A 35 15.20 -10.96 21.09
C VAL A 35 15.94 -10.99 19.75
N ASP A 36 16.38 -12.17 19.35
CA ASP A 36 17.21 -12.38 18.16
C ASP A 36 16.38 -12.61 16.89
N GLN A 37 15.17 -13.20 17.00
CA GLN A 37 14.33 -13.54 15.87
C GLN A 37 12.85 -13.19 16.10
N ILE A 38 12.15 -12.82 15.03
CA ILE A 38 10.70 -12.59 15.00
C ILE A 38 10.07 -13.66 14.13
N HIS A 39 9.09 -14.37 14.64
CA HIS A 39 8.25 -15.25 13.84
C HIS A 39 7.24 -14.42 13.04
N THR A 40 7.22 -14.65 11.74
CA THR A 40 6.30 -13.97 10.80
C THR A 40 5.66 -14.97 9.87
N THR A 41 4.53 -14.60 9.29
CA THR A 41 3.93 -15.32 8.16
C THR A 41 3.60 -14.36 7.02
N ILE A 42 3.47 -14.90 5.82
CA ILE A 42 3.01 -14.12 4.69
C ILE A 42 1.58 -13.67 5.01
N ASP A 43 1.31 -12.37 4.81
CA ASP A 43 0.04 -11.72 5.13
C ASP A 43 -0.42 -11.83 6.59
N GLY A 44 0.44 -12.31 7.48
CA GLY A 44 0.10 -12.52 8.88
C GLY A 44 -0.87 -13.68 9.11
N ILE A 45 -1.04 -14.58 8.13
CA ILE A 45 -1.93 -15.75 8.25
C ILE A 45 -1.47 -16.62 9.42
N GLY A 46 -2.41 -17.06 10.24
CA GLY A 46 -2.13 -17.93 11.37
C GLY A 46 -3.37 -18.22 12.18
N GLU A 47 -3.20 -18.99 13.25
CA GLU A 47 -4.27 -19.34 14.15
C GLU A 47 -4.93 -18.07 14.74
N ARG A 48 -6.25 -18.09 14.90
CA ARG A 48 -7.11 -16.96 15.34
C ARG A 48 -6.95 -15.73 14.45
N THR A 49 -6.18 -14.74 14.89
CA THR A 49 -5.93 -13.47 14.20
C THR A 49 -4.55 -13.39 13.57
N GLY A 50 -3.82 -14.52 13.57
CA GLY A 50 -2.49 -14.64 13.01
C GLY A 50 -1.39 -14.00 13.85
N ILE A 51 -0.24 -13.77 13.21
CA ILE A 51 1.00 -13.24 13.79
C ILE A 51 1.52 -12.08 12.92
N PRO A 52 2.65 -11.41 13.25
CA PRO A 52 3.17 -10.32 12.44
C PRO A 52 3.34 -10.71 10.98
N SER A 53 2.88 -9.85 10.07
CA SER A 53 3.06 -10.04 8.63
C SER A 53 4.53 -9.83 8.23
N LEU A 54 5.07 -10.75 7.44
CA LEU A 54 6.42 -10.63 6.88
C LEU A 54 6.62 -9.30 6.16
N ALA A 55 5.65 -8.86 5.36
CA ALA A 55 5.74 -7.60 4.62
C ALA A 55 5.89 -6.40 5.55
N GLU A 56 5.10 -6.35 6.63
CA GLU A 56 5.15 -5.26 7.61
C GLU A 56 6.46 -5.26 8.39
N VAL A 57 6.94 -6.44 8.82
CA VAL A 57 8.22 -6.59 9.54
C VAL A 57 9.40 -6.21 8.64
N ALA A 58 9.48 -6.75 7.42
CA ALA A 58 10.58 -6.50 6.49
C ALA A 58 10.69 -5.01 6.12
N VAL A 59 9.55 -4.37 5.84
CA VAL A 59 9.49 -2.94 5.53
C VAL A 59 9.88 -2.09 6.74
N ALA A 60 9.37 -2.41 7.93
CA ALA A 60 9.73 -1.69 9.14
C ALA A 60 11.22 -1.82 9.47
N LEU A 61 11.81 -3.01 9.40
CA LEU A 61 13.24 -3.22 9.60
C LEU A 61 14.07 -2.38 8.63
N THR A 62 13.67 -2.32 7.36
CA THR A 62 14.41 -1.59 6.34
C THR A 62 14.24 -0.07 6.46
N TYR A 63 13.01 0.42 6.60
CA TYR A 63 12.71 1.86 6.48
C TYR A 63 12.68 2.60 7.82
N LEU A 64 12.19 1.97 8.90
CA LEU A 64 12.11 2.62 10.21
C LEU A 64 13.37 2.37 11.04
N PHE A 65 13.79 1.12 11.14
CA PHE A 65 14.92 0.74 11.97
C PHE A 65 16.26 0.80 11.22
N LYS A 66 16.23 0.90 9.88
CA LYS A 66 17.44 0.93 9.03
C LYS A 66 18.40 -0.21 9.34
N SER A 67 17.84 -1.35 9.72
CA SER A 67 18.59 -2.55 10.05
C SER A 67 19.21 -3.13 8.78
N PRO A 68 20.48 -3.50 8.75
CA PRO A 68 21.09 -4.19 7.63
C PRO A 68 20.32 -5.50 7.34
N ASN A 69 19.86 -5.68 6.10
CA ASN A 69 19.15 -6.88 5.68
C ASN A 69 19.18 -7.01 4.15
N ASP A 70 18.89 -8.22 3.66
CA ASP A 70 18.87 -8.57 2.23
C ASP A 70 17.44 -8.87 1.76
N PHE A 71 16.42 -8.29 2.37
CA PHE A 71 15.04 -8.54 1.97
C PHE A 71 14.78 -8.05 0.54
N ARG A 72 14.24 -8.92 -0.28
CA ARG A 72 13.70 -8.61 -1.60
C ARG A 72 12.30 -8.00 -1.44
N LEU A 73 12.24 -6.75 -0.99
CA LEU A 73 10.98 -6.04 -0.75
C LEU A 73 10.12 -5.96 -2.00
N ASP A 74 10.74 -5.87 -3.17
CA ASP A 74 10.10 -5.84 -4.48
C ASP A 74 9.27 -7.09 -4.81
N MET A 75 9.46 -8.18 -4.06
CA MET A 75 8.70 -9.42 -4.21
C MET A 75 7.53 -9.57 -3.23
N LEU A 76 7.33 -8.64 -2.29
CA LEU A 76 6.33 -8.82 -1.23
C LEU A 76 4.90 -8.93 -1.75
N ALA A 77 4.52 -8.10 -2.72
CA ALA A 77 3.20 -8.19 -3.33
C ALA A 77 2.99 -9.46 -4.16
N ASP A 78 4.04 -9.96 -4.84
CA ASP A 78 3.98 -11.22 -5.58
C ASP A 78 3.86 -12.41 -4.63
N LEU A 79 4.59 -12.37 -3.51
CA LEU A 79 4.53 -13.40 -2.48
C LEU A 79 3.14 -13.47 -1.84
N SER A 80 2.50 -12.34 -1.58
CA SER A 80 1.13 -12.28 -1.08
C SER A 80 0.15 -12.92 -2.08
N ARG A 81 0.24 -12.59 -3.37
CA ARG A 81 -0.57 -13.21 -4.43
C ARG A 81 -0.34 -14.70 -4.56
N LEU A 82 0.90 -15.14 -4.41
CA LEU A 82 1.24 -16.57 -4.45
C LEU A 82 0.55 -17.33 -3.32
N ILE A 83 0.63 -16.82 -2.10
CA ILE A 83 -0.03 -17.46 -0.94
C ILE A 83 -1.55 -17.48 -1.09
N GLU A 84 -2.16 -16.40 -1.59
CA GLU A 84 -3.60 -16.38 -1.89
C GLU A 84 -3.99 -17.52 -2.85
N GLN A 85 -3.19 -17.76 -3.90
CA GLN A 85 -3.44 -18.85 -4.86
C GLN A 85 -3.40 -20.24 -4.22
N TYR A 86 -2.50 -20.45 -3.26
CA TYR A 86 -2.35 -21.75 -2.61
C TYR A 86 -3.32 -21.99 -1.45
N THR A 87 -3.71 -20.94 -0.75
CA THR A 87 -4.53 -21.03 0.46
C THR A 87 -5.98 -20.65 0.27
N ALA A 88 -6.29 -19.97 -0.84
CA ALA A 88 -7.55 -19.28 -1.09
C ALA A 88 -7.91 -18.23 -0.01
N ILE A 89 -6.90 -17.76 0.76
CA ILE A 89 -7.05 -16.71 1.77
C ILE A 89 -6.43 -15.43 1.20
N ALA A 90 -7.29 -14.50 0.75
CA ALA A 90 -6.85 -13.20 0.30
C ALA A 90 -6.57 -12.26 1.48
N PRO A 91 -5.54 -11.39 1.38
CA PRO A 91 -5.40 -10.31 2.32
C PRO A 91 -6.59 -9.35 2.19
N TYR A 92 -7.02 -8.74 3.30
CA TYR A 92 -8.08 -7.72 3.22
C TYR A 92 -7.58 -6.49 2.43
N ASP A 93 -8.49 -5.82 1.72
CA ASP A 93 -8.14 -4.78 0.76
C ASP A 93 -7.24 -3.66 1.29
N SER A 94 -7.48 -3.20 2.52
CA SER A 94 -6.69 -2.15 3.16
C SER A 94 -5.50 -2.67 3.97
N LYS A 95 -5.08 -3.93 3.75
CA LYS A 95 -3.89 -4.46 4.41
C LYS A 95 -2.66 -3.62 4.06
N PRO A 96 -1.86 -3.21 5.05
CA PRO A 96 -0.63 -2.46 4.78
C PRO A 96 0.25 -3.15 3.74
N ILE A 97 0.88 -2.37 2.86
CA ILE A 97 1.89 -2.79 1.88
C ILE A 97 1.34 -3.64 0.73
N VAL A 98 0.66 -4.75 1.00
CA VAL A 98 0.27 -5.74 -0.01
C VAL A 98 -1.20 -5.65 -0.43
N GLY A 99 -2.05 -5.05 0.39
CA GLY A 99 -3.49 -4.97 0.14
C GLY A 99 -3.83 -4.29 -1.19
N SER A 100 -4.94 -4.70 -1.80
CA SER A 100 -5.39 -4.20 -3.10
C SER A 100 -5.66 -2.69 -3.11
N SER A 101 -5.95 -2.11 -1.94
CA SER A 101 -6.22 -0.69 -1.73
C SER A 101 -5.08 0.10 -1.10
N ALA A 102 -3.96 -0.54 -0.73
CA ALA A 102 -2.85 0.09 -0.03
C ALA A 102 -2.27 1.32 -0.77
N TYR A 103 -2.34 1.32 -2.11
CA TYR A 103 -1.85 2.40 -2.98
C TYR A 103 -2.94 2.91 -3.94
N LYS A 104 -4.20 2.88 -3.52
CA LYS A 104 -5.32 3.47 -4.25
C LYS A 104 -5.59 4.88 -3.76
N HIS A 105 -5.63 5.82 -4.68
CA HIS A 105 -5.94 7.23 -4.40
C HIS A 105 -7.20 7.65 -5.15
N LYS A 106 -8.15 8.27 -4.44
CA LYS A 106 -9.33 8.85 -5.09
C LYS A 106 -8.94 10.07 -5.91
N ALA A 107 -9.53 10.19 -7.09
CA ALA A 107 -9.40 11.38 -7.92
C ALA A 107 -9.93 12.63 -7.18
N GLY A 108 -9.28 13.78 -7.40
CA GLY A 108 -9.57 15.02 -6.70
C GLY A 108 -8.32 15.65 -6.10
N THR A 109 -8.42 16.27 -4.93
CA THR A 109 -7.30 16.94 -4.25
C THR A 109 -6.13 16.00 -3.94
N HIS A 110 -6.42 14.76 -3.57
CA HIS A 110 -5.40 13.73 -3.33
C HIS A 110 -4.59 13.43 -4.59
N LEU A 111 -5.25 13.33 -5.75
CA LEU A 111 -4.55 13.08 -7.01
C LEU A 111 -3.59 14.21 -7.36
N ALA A 112 -4.02 15.48 -7.23
CA ALA A 112 -3.15 16.63 -7.46
C ALA A 112 -1.91 16.60 -6.55
N ALA A 113 -2.08 16.24 -5.27
CA ALA A 113 -0.97 16.13 -4.33
C ALA A 113 -0.01 14.99 -4.69
N ILE A 114 -0.53 13.81 -5.07
CA ILE A 114 0.27 12.66 -5.51
C ILE A 114 1.07 12.99 -6.78
N LEU A 115 0.46 13.66 -7.75
CA LEU A 115 1.14 14.06 -8.99
C LEU A 115 2.27 15.06 -8.73
N ASN A 116 2.12 15.94 -7.75
CA ASN A 116 3.16 16.90 -7.37
C ASN A 116 4.25 16.29 -6.48
N ASN A 117 3.85 15.54 -5.47
CA ASN A 117 4.76 14.91 -4.52
C ASN A 117 4.17 13.61 -3.95
N PRO A 118 4.42 12.47 -4.58
CA PRO A 118 3.92 11.17 -4.09
C PRO A 118 4.27 10.89 -2.62
N ALA A 119 5.43 11.33 -2.17
CA ALA A 119 5.89 11.11 -0.79
C ALA A 119 5.01 11.79 0.28
N ALA A 120 4.15 12.75 -0.11
CA ALA A 120 3.20 13.37 0.82
C ALA A 120 2.13 12.38 1.33
N TYR A 121 1.86 11.30 0.56
CA TYR A 121 0.85 10.29 0.90
C TYR A 121 1.40 8.85 0.90
N GLU A 122 2.57 8.65 0.31
CA GLU A 122 3.20 7.34 0.18
C GLU A 122 4.58 7.37 0.87
N PRO A 123 4.65 7.05 2.16
CA PRO A 123 5.94 7.00 2.88
C PRO A 123 6.88 5.95 2.28
N ILE A 124 6.30 4.96 1.59
CA ILE A 124 7.03 3.91 0.88
C ILE A 124 6.48 3.83 -0.54
N PRO A 125 7.29 4.08 -1.58
CA PRO A 125 6.83 3.99 -2.96
C PRO A 125 6.33 2.57 -3.29
N PRO A 126 5.18 2.41 -3.96
CA PRO A 126 4.59 1.09 -4.24
C PRO A 126 5.53 0.15 -4.99
N ARG A 127 6.34 0.67 -5.92
CA ARG A 127 7.31 -0.13 -6.70
C ARG A 127 8.35 -0.83 -5.83
N VAL A 128 8.70 -0.25 -4.68
CA VAL A 128 9.71 -0.82 -3.77
C VAL A 128 9.22 -2.13 -3.16
N VAL A 129 7.91 -2.28 -3.02
CA VAL A 129 7.28 -3.45 -2.42
C VAL A 129 6.55 -4.32 -3.46
N GLY A 130 6.82 -4.11 -4.76
CA GLY A 130 6.19 -4.85 -5.85
C GLY A 130 4.72 -4.52 -6.08
N ASN A 131 4.21 -3.46 -5.46
CA ASN A 131 2.84 -2.98 -5.64
C ASN A 131 2.77 -1.85 -6.69
N ARG A 132 1.56 -1.42 -7.02
CA ARG A 132 1.30 -0.39 -8.04
C ARG A 132 0.34 0.66 -7.52
N ARG A 133 0.63 1.92 -7.84
CA ARG A 133 -0.29 3.03 -7.59
C ARG A 133 -1.48 2.93 -8.53
N LYS A 134 -2.67 3.22 -8.01
CA LYS A 134 -3.91 3.28 -8.79
C LYS A 134 -4.70 4.53 -8.44
N ILE A 135 -5.28 5.14 -9.44
CA ILE A 135 -6.23 6.24 -9.26
C ILE A 135 -7.63 5.69 -9.42
N VAL A 136 -8.49 6.06 -8.48
CA VAL A 136 -9.87 5.60 -8.40
C VAL A 136 -10.81 6.77 -8.70
N PHE A 137 -11.64 6.60 -9.71
CA PHE A 137 -12.68 7.54 -10.10
C PHE A 137 -14.04 6.94 -9.75
N GLY A 138 -14.83 7.64 -8.99
CA GLY A 138 -16.19 7.26 -8.62
C GLY A 138 -17.14 8.44 -8.71
N GLU A 139 -18.35 8.28 -8.21
CA GLU A 139 -19.43 9.28 -8.23
C GLU A 139 -19.04 10.67 -7.71
N LEU A 140 -18.04 10.73 -6.81
CA LEU A 140 -17.55 11.99 -6.21
C LEU A 140 -16.39 12.65 -6.96
N ALA A 141 -15.96 12.11 -8.09
CA ALA A 141 -14.76 12.60 -8.79
C ALA A 141 -14.89 14.04 -9.36
N GLY A 142 -16.10 14.52 -9.60
CA GLY A 142 -16.37 15.89 -10.07
C GLY A 142 -15.70 16.24 -11.40
N LYS A 143 -15.72 17.55 -11.77
CA LYS A 143 -15.12 18.03 -13.03
C LYS A 143 -13.61 17.88 -13.06
N THR A 144 -12.93 18.15 -11.96
CA THR A 144 -11.47 17.98 -11.84
C THR A 144 -11.07 16.54 -12.05
N GLY A 145 -11.78 15.58 -11.41
CA GLY A 145 -11.55 14.17 -11.61
C GLY A 145 -11.79 13.72 -13.05
N ALA A 146 -12.83 14.24 -13.71
CA ALA A 146 -13.08 13.97 -15.13
C ALA A 146 -11.93 14.46 -16.02
N GLY A 147 -11.39 15.65 -15.76
CA GLY A 147 -10.22 16.18 -16.46
C GLY A 147 -8.98 15.28 -16.32
N TYR A 148 -8.71 14.81 -15.10
CA TYR A 148 -7.61 13.87 -14.89
C TYR A 148 -7.85 12.52 -15.58
N LEU A 149 -9.07 11.99 -15.54
CA LEU A 149 -9.41 10.75 -16.24
C LEU A 149 -9.17 10.89 -17.75
N MET A 150 -9.61 11.99 -18.35
CA MET A 150 -9.37 12.28 -19.76
C MET A 150 -7.87 12.36 -20.07
N SER A 151 -7.09 13.05 -19.23
CA SER A 151 -5.63 13.14 -19.40
C SER A 151 -4.95 11.78 -19.31
N LEU A 152 -5.37 10.92 -18.39
CA LEU A 152 -4.85 9.54 -18.26
C LEU A 152 -5.18 8.67 -19.46
N LEU A 153 -6.34 8.87 -20.08
CA LEU A 153 -6.78 8.15 -21.27
C LEU A 153 -6.26 8.78 -22.58
N GLY A 154 -5.53 9.89 -22.53
CA GLY A 154 -5.03 10.60 -23.70
C GLY A 154 -6.11 11.31 -24.51
N ILE A 155 -7.25 11.62 -23.88
CA ILE A 155 -8.35 12.38 -24.47
C ILE A 155 -8.04 13.87 -24.37
N GLU A 156 -8.16 14.62 -25.46
CA GLU A 156 -7.97 16.07 -25.46
C GLU A 156 -8.93 16.77 -24.48
N LYS A 157 -8.44 17.81 -23.82
CA LYS A 157 -9.22 18.61 -22.88
C LYS A 157 -10.26 19.42 -23.67
N ASP A 158 -11.51 18.97 -23.62
CA ASP A 158 -12.68 19.63 -24.13
C ASP A 158 -13.70 19.82 -23.00
N ALA A 159 -14.27 21.00 -22.87
CA ALA A 159 -15.18 21.35 -21.78
C ALA A 159 -16.50 20.57 -21.83
N GLU A 160 -17.01 20.26 -23.02
CA GLU A 160 -18.24 19.49 -23.20
C GLU A 160 -18.00 18.00 -22.93
N ILE A 161 -16.89 17.47 -23.44
CA ILE A 161 -16.47 16.07 -23.14
C ILE A 161 -16.24 15.92 -21.64
N ALA A 162 -15.54 16.85 -21.00
CA ALA A 162 -15.32 16.81 -19.55
C ALA A 162 -16.62 16.84 -18.74
N LYS A 163 -17.61 17.61 -19.19
CA LYS A 163 -18.94 17.65 -18.58
C LYS A 163 -19.65 16.31 -18.72
N ASN A 164 -19.59 15.69 -19.89
CA ASN A 164 -20.21 14.39 -20.16
C ASN A 164 -19.52 13.26 -19.36
N VAL A 165 -18.19 13.26 -19.29
CA VAL A 165 -17.42 12.34 -18.46
C VAL A 165 -17.78 12.51 -16.98
N ALA A 166 -17.84 13.75 -16.49
CA ALA A 166 -18.24 14.01 -15.10
C ALA A 166 -19.68 13.56 -14.80
N ALA A 167 -20.59 13.73 -15.77
CA ALA A 167 -21.96 13.21 -15.65
C ALA A 167 -21.99 11.68 -15.64
N GLY A 168 -21.21 11.02 -16.49
CA GLY A 168 -21.03 9.57 -16.50
C GLY A 168 -20.51 9.03 -15.18
N LEU A 169 -19.48 9.66 -14.60
CA LEU A 169 -18.95 9.29 -13.30
C LEU A 169 -19.99 9.42 -12.18
N LYS A 170 -20.84 10.45 -12.20
CA LYS A 170 -21.92 10.62 -11.23
C LYS A 170 -23.03 9.57 -11.33
N ASN A 171 -23.18 8.96 -12.51
CA ASN A 171 -24.17 7.91 -12.75
C ASN A 171 -23.66 6.51 -12.37
N LEU A 172 -22.42 6.38 -11.95
CA LEU A 172 -21.91 5.13 -11.37
C LEU A 172 -22.75 4.76 -10.16
N ARG A 173 -23.07 3.47 -10.02
CA ARG A 173 -23.75 2.97 -8.83
C ARG A 173 -22.89 3.18 -7.61
N LYS A 174 -23.51 3.29 -6.44
CA LYS A 174 -22.77 3.39 -5.18
C LYS A 174 -21.81 2.20 -5.03
N GLY A 175 -20.51 2.53 -4.94
CA GLY A 175 -19.45 1.53 -4.84
C GLY A 175 -18.82 1.11 -6.17
N GLU A 176 -19.42 1.45 -7.31
CA GLU A 176 -18.76 1.29 -8.61
C GLU A 176 -17.64 2.32 -8.78
N VAL A 177 -16.50 1.89 -9.29
CA VAL A 177 -15.34 2.74 -9.52
C VAL A 177 -14.62 2.35 -10.79
N ILE A 178 -13.97 3.33 -11.41
CA ILE A 178 -13.00 3.12 -12.48
C ILE A 178 -11.62 3.19 -11.85
N GLU A 179 -10.84 2.13 -11.94
CA GLU A 179 -9.45 2.07 -11.46
C GLU A 179 -8.50 2.18 -12.63
N ILE A 180 -7.58 3.12 -12.58
CA ILE A 180 -6.52 3.28 -13.58
C ILE A 180 -5.16 3.15 -12.89
N PRO A 181 -4.31 2.19 -13.32
CA PRO A 181 -2.93 2.13 -12.86
C PRO A 181 -2.20 3.42 -13.28
N LEU A 182 -1.51 4.03 -12.34
CA LEU A 182 -0.68 5.20 -12.63
C LEU A 182 0.78 4.76 -12.71
N GLU A 183 1.30 4.72 -13.94
CA GLU A 183 2.70 4.43 -14.21
C GLU A 183 3.53 5.72 -14.17
N ASP A 184 4.79 5.64 -13.79
CA ASP A 184 5.74 6.78 -13.72
C ASP A 184 5.78 7.61 -15.03
N ARG A 185 5.49 6.98 -16.15
CA ARG A 185 5.47 7.57 -17.48
C ARG A 185 4.26 8.48 -17.70
N LEU A 186 3.09 8.07 -17.19
CA LEU A 186 1.84 8.84 -17.21
C LEU A 186 1.90 9.99 -16.19
N GLU A 187 2.47 9.78 -15.02
CA GLU A 187 2.72 10.83 -14.02
C GLU A 187 3.50 11.99 -14.64
N ARG A 188 4.62 11.70 -15.31
CA ARG A 188 5.47 12.72 -15.94
C ARG A 188 4.77 13.48 -17.05
N LYS A 189 3.85 12.84 -17.77
CA LYS A 189 3.08 13.49 -18.83
C LYS A 189 2.07 14.47 -18.25
N ILE A 190 1.30 14.06 -17.23
CA ILE A 190 0.29 14.89 -16.58
C ILE A 190 0.94 16.12 -15.93
N ILE A 191 2.05 15.94 -15.19
CA ILE A 191 2.79 17.04 -14.57
C ILE A 191 3.32 18.06 -15.60
N LYS A 192 3.72 17.59 -16.79
CA LYS A 192 4.17 18.50 -17.86
C LYS A 192 3.03 19.30 -18.49
N ASP A 193 1.87 18.70 -18.64
CA ASP A 193 0.71 19.36 -19.23
C ASP A 193 0.11 20.42 -18.28
N GLU A 194 0.12 20.16 -16.96
CA GLU A 194 -0.33 21.14 -15.95
C GLU A 194 0.62 22.33 -15.78
N LYS A 195 1.92 22.19 -16.06
CA LYS A 195 2.89 23.30 -15.99
C LYS A 195 2.87 24.21 -17.22
N LYS A 196 2.08 23.87 -18.24
CA LYS A 196 1.93 24.69 -19.46
C LYS A 196 0.66 25.56 -19.46
N GLU A 197 -0.20 25.41 -18.46
CA GLU A 197 -1.35 26.26 -18.17
C GLU A 197 -1.00 27.27 -17.04
#